data_13f6f6e7e2b164f4926d2e70a3cbf5bf
#
_entry.id   13f6f6e7e2b164f4926d2e70a3cbf5bf
#
_cell.length_a   1.000
_cell.length_b   1.000
_cell.length_c   1.000
_cell.angle_alpha   90.00
_cell.angle_beta   90.00
_cell.angle_gamma   90.00
#
_symmetry.space_group_name_H-M   'P 1'
#
loop_
_entity.id
_entity.type
_entity.pdbx_description
1 polymer ?
#
loop_
_entity_poly.entity_id
_entity_poly.type
_entity_poly.pdbx_seq_one_letter_code
_entity_poly.pdbx_strand_id
1 'polypeptide(L)'
;MPQVGAWPLSFPFFIEGGKDAAEGALMAQTFIAEPSNERRASFLTSYARKYKVNKIPVPMAAAQGYDAVYILVYSLFNIRDGNLSGPAIKAALETKARTYYGVVATYEQPFSVKDKDATTQNMLVMGMVKNGAVTFAYPEDAKRNLFVQRKQ
;
A
#
# COMPACT_ATOMS: atom_id res chain seq x y z
N MET A 1 23.08 15.63 -9.14
CA MET A 1 21.96 15.34 -10.05
C MET A 1 20.93 14.54 -9.24
N PRO A 2 19.65 14.90 -9.21
CA PRO A 2 18.67 14.16 -8.42
C PRO A 2 18.53 12.73 -8.98
N GLN A 3 18.54 11.77 -8.09
CA GLN A 3 18.33 10.35 -8.39
C GLN A 3 16.83 10.08 -8.42
N VAL A 4 16.31 9.49 -9.48
CA VAL A 4 14.90 9.12 -9.62
C VAL A 4 14.79 7.65 -9.96
N GLY A 5 13.93 6.93 -9.27
CA GLY A 5 13.77 5.50 -9.48
C GLY A 5 12.46 4.92 -8.99
N ALA A 6 12.38 3.60 -9.03
CA ALA A 6 11.23 2.85 -8.57
C ALA A 6 11.24 2.69 -7.04
N TRP A 7 10.18 2.11 -6.50
CA TRP A 7 9.96 1.88 -5.08
C TRP A 7 11.11 1.19 -4.31
N PRO A 8 12.02 0.36 -4.91
CA PRO A 8 13.13 -0.23 -4.17
C PRO A 8 14.12 0.79 -3.59
N LEU A 9 14.16 2.03 -4.08
CA LEU A 9 14.94 3.10 -3.47
C LEU A 9 14.47 3.47 -2.05
N SER A 10 13.28 2.99 -1.62
CA SER A 10 12.78 3.16 -0.25
C SER A 10 13.30 2.10 0.72
N PHE A 11 14.04 1.12 0.26
CA PHE A 11 14.51 0.03 1.11
C PHE A 11 15.70 0.43 1.97
N PRO A 12 15.84 -0.17 3.18
CA PRO A 12 16.94 0.12 4.08
C PRO A 12 18.32 -0.01 3.42
N PHE A 13 18.53 -1.03 2.59
CA PHE A 13 19.83 -1.23 1.94
C PHE A 13 20.25 -0.06 1.05
N PHE A 14 19.29 0.62 0.39
CA PHE A 14 19.59 1.79 -0.43
C PHE A 14 19.85 3.02 0.46
N ILE A 15 18.98 3.27 1.44
CA ILE A 15 19.05 4.46 2.30
C ILE A 15 20.26 4.38 3.22
N GLU A 16 20.45 3.25 3.92
CA GLU A 16 21.54 3.05 4.88
C GLU A 16 22.88 2.87 4.17
N GLY A 17 22.89 2.18 3.02
CA GLY A 17 24.10 2.00 2.22
C GLY A 17 24.54 3.27 1.49
N GLY A 18 23.59 4.04 1.00
CA GLY A 18 23.84 5.28 0.27
C GLY A 18 24.17 6.48 1.17
N LYS A 19 23.70 6.46 2.43
CA LYS A 19 23.89 7.57 3.38
C LYS A 19 23.56 8.92 2.74
N ASP A 20 24.50 9.88 2.79
CA ASP A 20 24.35 11.21 2.21
C ASP A 20 24.12 11.18 0.69
N ALA A 21 24.61 10.15 0.00
CA ALA A 21 24.37 10.00 -1.43
C ALA A 21 22.92 9.58 -1.78
N ALA A 22 22.19 9.02 -0.83
CA ALA A 22 20.77 8.69 -0.99
C ALA A 22 19.84 9.90 -0.75
N GLU A 23 20.33 10.96 -0.08
CA GLU A 23 19.51 12.14 0.23
C GLU A 23 19.01 12.83 -1.04
N GLY A 24 17.74 13.20 -1.03
CA GLY A 24 17.05 13.81 -2.18
C GLY A 24 16.66 12.84 -3.29
N ALA A 25 16.93 11.52 -3.14
CA ALA A 25 16.47 10.52 -4.11
C ALA A 25 14.94 10.47 -4.13
N LEU A 26 14.37 10.49 -5.34
CA LEU A 26 12.93 10.44 -5.58
C LEU A 26 12.50 9.05 -6.03
N MET A 27 11.36 8.56 -5.52
CA MET A 27 10.82 7.25 -5.92
C MET A 27 9.31 7.22 -5.87
N ALA A 28 8.71 6.44 -6.78
CA ALA A 28 7.29 6.15 -6.72
C ALA A 28 6.95 5.27 -5.51
N GLN A 29 5.91 5.63 -4.75
CA GLN A 29 5.43 4.91 -3.59
C GLN A 29 3.90 4.76 -3.63
N THR A 30 3.36 3.73 -2.99
CA THR A 30 1.92 3.59 -2.73
C THR A 30 1.58 3.88 -1.27
N PHE A 31 2.58 3.88 -0.39
CA PHE A 31 2.42 4.17 1.02
C PHE A 31 3.72 4.75 1.60
N ILE A 32 3.59 5.83 2.31
CA ILE A 32 4.66 6.46 3.10
C ILE A 32 4.27 6.40 4.57
N ALA A 33 5.22 6.09 5.46
CA ALA A 33 4.98 5.87 6.90
C ALA A 33 4.73 7.18 7.66
N GLU A 34 3.80 7.98 7.18
CA GLU A 34 3.33 9.19 7.86
C GLU A 34 1.86 9.01 8.26
N PRO A 35 1.48 9.41 9.51
CA PRO A 35 0.12 9.25 10.03
C PRO A 35 -0.82 10.32 9.47
N SER A 36 -0.95 10.40 8.14
CA SER A 36 -1.71 11.44 7.43
C SER A 36 -3.23 11.31 7.54
N ASN A 37 -3.74 10.18 8.04
CA ASN A 37 -5.14 9.96 8.39
C ASN A 37 -5.27 8.89 9.47
N GLU A 38 -6.48 8.72 10.05
CA GLU A 38 -6.72 7.80 11.16
C GLU A 38 -6.37 6.34 10.84
N ARG A 39 -6.67 5.85 9.64
CA ARG A 39 -6.38 4.46 9.24
C ARG A 39 -4.88 4.21 9.18
N ARG A 40 -4.12 5.14 8.60
CA ARG A 40 -2.65 5.07 8.53
C ARG A 40 -2.03 5.15 9.92
N ALA A 41 -2.49 6.08 10.74
CA ALA A 41 -2.03 6.21 12.12
C ALA A 41 -2.29 4.93 12.94
N SER A 42 -3.49 4.37 12.85
CA SER A 42 -3.87 3.12 13.51
C SER A 42 -3.02 1.93 13.05
N PHE A 43 -2.79 1.79 11.73
CA PHE A 43 -1.94 0.75 11.18
C PHE A 43 -0.51 0.86 11.72
N LEU A 44 0.10 2.05 11.62
CA LEU A 44 1.48 2.29 12.08
C LEU A 44 1.64 1.98 13.55
N THR A 45 0.73 2.46 14.39
CA THR A 45 0.73 2.22 15.84
C THR A 45 0.54 0.75 16.18
N SER A 46 -0.41 0.07 15.52
CA SER A 46 -0.69 -1.34 15.75
C SER A 46 0.47 -2.23 15.33
N TYR A 47 1.11 -1.92 14.21
CA TYR A 47 2.29 -2.62 13.73
C TYR A 47 3.45 -2.47 14.71
N ALA A 48 3.77 -1.22 15.09
CA ALA A 48 4.85 -0.92 16.03
C ALA A 48 4.65 -1.67 17.37
N ARG A 49 3.44 -1.64 17.92
CA ARG A 49 3.09 -2.34 19.16
C ARG A 49 3.20 -3.86 19.03
N LYS A 50 2.70 -4.44 17.93
CA LYS A 50 2.71 -5.90 17.72
C LYS A 50 4.12 -6.44 17.58
N TYR A 51 4.96 -5.77 16.81
CA TYR A 51 6.31 -6.24 16.50
C TYR A 51 7.40 -5.63 17.39
N LYS A 52 7.01 -4.74 18.33
CA LYS A 52 7.93 -4.04 19.25
C LYS A 52 9.05 -3.30 18.50
N VAL A 53 8.71 -2.63 17.42
CA VAL A 53 9.64 -1.85 16.58
C VAL A 53 9.23 -0.38 16.55
N ASN A 54 10.23 0.50 16.45
CA ASN A 54 9.99 1.93 16.31
C ASN A 54 9.80 2.37 14.85
N LYS A 55 10.25 1.56 13.90
CA LYS A 55 10.20 1.85 12.45
C LYS A 55 9.86 0.57 11.71
N ILE A 56 8.96 0.67 10.75
CA ILE A 56 8.66 -0.42 9.81
C ILE A 56 9.75 -0.39 8.74
N PRO A 57 10.52 -1.48 8.52
CA PRO A 57 11.63 -1.47 7.58
C PRO A 57 11.21 -1.15 6.14
N VAL A 58 10.09 -1.74 5.68
CA VAL A 58 9.52 -1.52 4.35
C VAL A 58 8.02 -1.21 4.48
N PRO A 59 7.68 0.06 4.79
CA PRO A 59 6.29 0.45 5.11
C PRO A 59 5.31 0.17 3.99
N MET A 60 5.70 0.41 2.76
CA MET A 60 4.87 0.18 1.58
C MET A 60 4.48 -1.31 1.45
N ALA A 61 5.44 -2.22 1.55
CA ALA A 61 5.16 -3.65 1.45
C ALA A 61 4.28 -4.15 2.61
N ALA A 62 4.52 -3.65 3.84
CA ALA A 62 3.70 -3.98 4.99
C ALA A 62 2.25 -3.51 4.84
N ALA A 63 2.04 -2.29 4.35
CA ALA A 63 0.70 -1.73 4.13
C ALA A 63 -0.04 -2.45 2.98
N GLN A 64 0.64 -2.74 1.88
CA GLN A 64 0.06 -3.50 0.76
C GLN A 64 -0.32 -4.92 1.20
N GLY A 65 0.56 -5.61 1.94
CA GLY A 65 0.26 -6.95 2.48
C GLY A 65 -0.94 -6.93 3.44
N TYR A 66 -1.03 -5.90 4.27
CA TYR A 66 -2.18 -5.71 5.17
C TYR A 66 -3.48 -5.56 4.38
N ASP A 67 -3.53 -4.66 3.41
CA ASP A 67 -4.72 -4.44 2.59
C ASP A 67 -5.08 -5.69 1.76
N ALA A 68 -4.10 -6.39 1.19
CA ALA A 68 -4.32 -7.60 0.41
C ALA A 68 -5.01 -8.71 1.22
N VAL A 69 -4.58 -8.92 2.48
CA VAL A 69 -5.22 -9.90 3.37
C VAL A 69 -6.66 -9.52 3.67
N TYR A 70 -6.94 -8.26 3.96
CA TYR A 70 -8.32 -7.82 4.23
C TYR A 70 -9.22 -7.87 3.00
N ILE A 71 -8.73 -7.51 1.82
CA ILE A 71 -9.48 -7.67 0.56
C ILE A 71 -9.86 -9.14 0.36
N LEU A 72 -8.92 -10.06 0.57
CA LEU A 72 -9.19 -11.50 0.50
C LEU A 72 -10.26 -11.91 1.53
N VAL A 73 -10.08 -11.58 2.80
CA VAL A 73 -11.02 -11.95 3.88
C VAL A 73 -12.42 -11.40 3.60
N TYR A 74 -12.54 -10.12 3.20
CA TYR A 74 -13.84 -9.54 2.85
C TYR A 74 -14.50 -10.22 1.63
N SER A 75 -13.71 -10.71 0.69
CA SER A 75 -14.21 -11.46 -0.45
C SER A 75 -14.71 -12.85 -0.04
N LEU A 76 -14.03 -13.52 0.90
CA LEU A 76 -14.45 -14.83 1.43
C LEU A 76 -15.81 -14.77 2.12
N PHE A 77 -16.15 -13.67 2.79
CA PHE A 77 -17.50 -13.50 3.39
C PHE A 77 -18.65 -13.50 2.37
N ASN A 78 -18.36 -13.38 1.08
CA ASN A 78 -19.37 -13.48 0.04
C ASN A 78 -19.60 -14.92 -0.49
N ILE A 79 -18.82 -15.88 -0.02
CA ILE A 79 -18.96 -17.30 -0.32
C ILE A 79 -19.95 -17.90 0.69
N ARG A 80 -21.20 -18.15 0.25
CA ARG A 80 -22.30 -18.55 1.15
C ARG A 80 -22.41 -20.06 1.34
N ASP A 81 -21.92 -20.84 0.39
CA ASP A 81 -21.96 -22.31 0.37
C ASP A 81 -20.76 -22.97 1.06
N GLY A 82 -19.85 -22.17 1.61
CA GLY A 82 -18.63 -22.67 2.25
C GLY A 82 -17.57 -23.25 1.27
N ASN A 83 -17.77 -23.10 -0.03
CA ASN A 83 -16.83 -23.58 -1.04
C ASN A 83 -15.58 -22.68 -1.11
N LEU A 84 -14.50 -23.08 -0.45
CA LEU A 84 -13.22 -22.38 -0.44
C LEU A 84 -12.23 -22.90 -1.50
N SER A 85 -12.71 -23.47 -2.59
CA SER A 85 -11.86 -23.85 -3.72
C SER A 85 -11.24 -22.61 -4.40
N GLY A 86 -10.09 -22.78 -5.06
CA GLY A 86 -9.43 -21.70 -5.79
C GLY A 86 -10.35 -20.97 -6.80
N PRO A 87 -11.14 -21.71 -7.63
CA PRO A 87 -12.11 -21.08 -8.52
C PRO A 87 -13.18 -20.25 -7.80
N ALA A 88 -13.69 -20.71 -6.64
CA ALA A 88 -14.70 -19.98 -5.87
C ALA A 88 -14.12 -18.71 -5.25
N ILE A 89 -12.92 -18.77 -4.69
CA ILE A 89 -12.20 -17.61 -4.16
C ILE A 89 -11.92 -16.58 -5.26
N LYS A 90 -11.43 -17.05 -6.42
CA LYS A 90 -11.20 -16.21 -7.59
C LYS A 90 -12.47 -15.48 -8.00
N ALA A 91 -13.59 -16.20 -8.16
CA ALA A 91 -14.87 -15.62 -8.52
C ALA A 91 -15.34 -14.59 -7.47
N ALA A 92 -15.15 -14.85 -6.18
CA ALA A 92 -15.50 -13.91 -5.11
C ALA A 92 -14.69 -12.61 -5.18
N LEU A 93 -13.38 -12.69 -5.47
CA LEU A 93 -12.53 -11.52 -5.65
C LEU A 93 -12.92 -10.68 -6.86
N GLU A 94 -13.30 -11.34 -7.98
CA GLU A 94 -13.55 -10.67 -9.26
C GLU A 94 -14.97 -10.10 -9.41
N THR A 95 -15.96 -10.66 -8.73
CA THR A 95 -17.37 -10.33 -8.98
C THR A 95 -18.15 -9.86 -7.77
N LYS A 96 -17.69 -10.15 -6.56
CA LYS A 96 -18.45 -9.93 -5.32
C LYS A 96 -17.69 -9.11 -4.28
N ALA A 97 -16.56 -8.55 -4.63
CA ALA A 97 -15.77 -7.75 -3.69
C ALA A 97 -16.60 -6.56 -3.20
N ARG A 98 -16.62 -6.38 -1.88
CA ARG A 98 -17.19 -5.18 -1.26
C ARG A 98 -16.16 -4.07 -1.25
N THR A 99 -16.61 -2.83 -1.16
CA THR A 99 -15.70 -1.71 -0.91
C THR A 99 -14.92 -1.96 0.36
N TYR A 100 -13.61 -1.93 0.25
CA TYR A 100 -12.69 -2.04 1.37
C TYR A 100 -11.94 -0.72 1.56
N TYR A 101 -12.00 -0.20 2.77
CA TYR A 101 -11.33 1.03 3.16
C TYR A 101 -9.96 0.70 3.76
N GLY A 102 -8.98 0.52 2.89
CA GLY A 102 -7.63 0.12 3.27
C GLY A 102 -6.75 1.23 3.82
N VAL A 103 -5.54 0.88 4.22
CA VAL A 103 -4.52 1.83 4.67
C VAL A 103 -3.74 2.45 3.52
N VAL A 104 -3.59 1.73 2.41
CA VAL A 104 -3.01 2.25 1.17
C VAL A 104 -4.05 3.06 0.42
N ALA A 105 -5.21 2.46 0.13
CA ALA A 105 -6.27 3.07 -0.67
C ALA A 105 -7.66 2.58 -0.24
N THR A 106 -8.69 3.22 -0.78
CA THR A 106 -10.04 2.66 -0.79
C THR A 106 -10.19 1.82 -2.07
N TYR A 107 -10.65 0.58 -1.94
CA TYR A 107 -10.78 -0.37 -3.04
C TYR A 107 -12.25 -0.68 -3.27
N GLU A 108 -12.74 -0.36 -4.45
CA GLU A 108 -14.07 -0.73 -4.90
C GLU A 108 -13.95 -1.79 -5.99
N GLN A 109 -14.06 -3.06 -5.62
CA GLN A 109 -13.90 -4.22 -6.51
C GLN A 109 -12.62 -4.11 -7.38
N PRO A 110 -11.44 -4.22 -6.75
CA PRO A 110 -10.17 -3.92 -7.42
C PRO A 110 -9.76 -4.94 -8.49
N PHE A 111 -10.44 -6.09 -8.55
CA PHE A 111 -10.16 -7.14 -9.53
C PHE A 111 -11.35 -7.38 -10.45
N SER A 112 -11.06 -7.79 -11.69
CA SER A 112 -12.06 -8.25 -12.65
C SER A 112 -11.57 -9.48 -13.42
N VAL A 113 -12.42 -10.05 -14.26
CA VAL A 113 -12.01 -11.17 -15.13
C VAL A 113 -10.85 -10.78 -16.07
N LYS A 114 -10.80 -9.51 -16.50
CA LYS A 114 -9.78 -9.01 -17.44
C LYS A 114 -8.57 -8.39 -16.76
N ASP A 115 -8.73 -7.81 -15.58
CA ASP A 115 -7.67 -7.09 -14.85
C ASP A 115 -7.53 -7.66 -13.43
N LYS A 116 -6.37 -8.24 -13.16
CA LYS A 116 -6.00 -8.88 -11.89
C LYS A 116 -5.12 -8.00 -11.00
N ASP A 117 -4.81 -6.80 -11.45
CA ASP A 117 -3.97 -5.87 -10.71
C ASP A 117 -4.84 -4.88 -9.91
N ALA A 118 -4.69 -4.87 -8.60
CA ALA A 118 -5.37 -3.90 -7.74
C ALA A 118 -4.71 -2.50 -7.77
N THR A 119 -3.58 -2.35 -8.46
CA THR A 119 -2.86 -1.08 -8.53
C THR A 119 -3.40 -0.23 -9.68
N THR A 120 -3.51 1.07 -9.45
CA THR A 120 -3.86 2.06 -10.48
C THR A 120 -2.89 3.24 -10.42
N GLN A 121 -2.80 4.02 -11.49
CA GLN A 121 -1.96 5.22 -11.55
C GLN A 121 -2.28 6.21 -10.42
N ASN A 122 -3.53 6.27 -9.99
CA ASN A 122 -3.99 7.18 -8.93
C ASN A 122 -3.50 6.79 -7.53
N MET A 123 -2.91 5.59 -7.36
CA MET A 123 -2.35 5.14 -6.08
C MET A 123 -0.89 5.59 -5.87
N LEU A 124 -0.24 6.12 -6.89
CA LEU A 124 1.15 6.52 -6.80
C LEU A 124 1.28 7.92 -6.20
N VAL A 125 2.18 8.03 -5.24
CA VAL A 125 2.66 9.29 -4.67
C VAL A 125 4.17 9.34 -4.82
N MET A 126 4.75 10.52 -4.84
CA MET A 126 6.20 10.67 -4.92
C MET A 126 6.81 10.73 -3.53
N GLY A 127 7.67 9.75 -3.23
CA GLY A 127 8.52 9.74 -2.05
C GLY A 127 9.86 10.41 -2.31
N MET A 128 10.47 10.96 -1.27
CA MET A 128 11.83 11.49 -1.28
C MET A 128 12.57 11.05 -0.03
N VAL A 129 13.83 10.68 -0.18
CA VAL A 129 14.71 10.44 0.97
C VAL A 129 15.08 11.78 1.60
N LYS A 130 14.76 11.93 2.88
CA LYS A 130 15.10 13.11 3.69
C LYS A 130 15.48 12.69 5.10
N ASN A 131 16.68 13.06 5.52
CA ASN A 131 17.23 12.69 6.83
C ASN A 131 17.22 11.17 7.08
N GLY A 132 17.57 10.39 6.07
CA GLY A 132 17.60 8.92 6.14
C GLY A 132 16.23 8.24 6.23
N ALA A 133 15.15 8.93 5.89
CA ALA A 133 13.80 8.39 5.87
C ALA A 133 13.06 8.79 4.57
N VAL A 134 12.07 7.99 4.17
CA VAL A 134 11.18 8.33 3.06
C VAL A 134 10.05 9.22 3.56
N THR A 135 9.92 10.40 2.97
CA THR A 135 8.84 11.36 3.22
C THR A 135 8.11 11.68 1.92
N PHE A 136 6.98 12.38 2.00
CA PHE A 136 6.34 12.90 0.78
C PHE A 136 7.23 13.95 0.11
N ALA A 137 7.51 13.77 -1.19
CA ALA A 137 8.22 14.79 -1.99
C ALA A 137 7.33 16.03 -2.19
N TYR A 138 6.02 15.82 -2.28
CA TYR A 138 5.01 16.87 -2.46
C TYR A 138 4.02 16.80 -1.29
N PRO A 139 3.90 17.87 -0.49
CA PRO A 139 3.01 17.90 0.68
C PRO A 139 1.53 17.66 0.36
N GLU A 140 1.08 18.01 -0.83
CA GLU A 140 -0.27 17.76 -1.32
C GLU A 140 -0.58 16.25 -1.44
N ASP A 141 0.41 15.42 -1.74
CA ASP A 141 0.23 13.97 -1.83
C ASP A 141 -0.15 13.33 -0.48
N ALA A 142 0.26 13.92 0.64
CA ALA A 142 -0.11 13.45 1.97
C ALA A 142 -1.62 13.52 2.24
N LYS A 143 -2.32 14.45 1.58
CA LYS A 143 -3.76 14.70 1.73
C LYS A 143 -4.60 13.94 0.69
N ARG A 144 -3.97 13.28 -0.29
CA ARG A 144 -4.70 12.54 -1.32
C ARG A 144 -5.45 11.35 -0.74
N ASN A 145 -6.72 11.25 -1.11
CA ASN A 145 -7.51 10.05 -0.85
C ASN A 145 -7.33 9.09 -2.04
N LEU A 146 -6.48 8.11 -1.88
CA LEU A 146 -6.17 7.14 -2.92
C LEU A 146 -7.35 6.18 -3.09
N PHE A 147 -7.81 6.01 -4.32
CA PHE A 147 -9.01 5.26 -4.64
C PHE A 147 -8.81 4.36 -5.86
N VAL A 148 -9.16 3.09 -5.73
CA VAL A 148 -9.20 2.12 -6.81
C VAL A 148 -10.64 1.89 -7.21
N GLN A 149 -11.05 2.44 -8.35
CA GLN A 149 -12.39 2.29 -8.89
C GLN A 149 -12.68 0.86 -9.31
N ARG A 150 -13.97 0.53 -9.35
CA ARG A 150 -14.46 -0.76 -9.85
C ARG A 150 -13.93 -1.03 -11.26
N LYS A 151 -13.31 -2.18 -11.41
CA LYS A 151 -12.83 -2.68 -12.70
C LYS A 151 -13.91 -3.50 -13.39
N GLN A 152 -14.01 -3.34 -14.70
CA GLN A 152 -14.97 -4.04 -15.57
C GLN A 152 -14.30 -5.19 -16.33
#